data_701ac5d2de6844c9ff132b2528d6f868
#
_entry.id   701ac5d2de6844c9ff132b2528d6f868
#
_cell.length_a   1.000
_cell.length_b   1.000
_cell.length_c   1.000
_cell.angle_alpha   90.00
_cell.angle_beta   90.00
_cell.angle_gamma   90.00
#
_symmetry.space_group_name_H-M   'P 1'
#
loop_
_entity.id
_entity.type
_entity.pdbx_description
1 polymer ?
#
loop_
_entity_poly.entity_id
_entity_poly.type
_entity_poly.pdbx_seq_one_letter_code
_entity_poly.pdbx_strand_id
1 'polypeptide(L)'
;VVLRLDDADLYQMMFWIAPNKAGEWALWIGAMQGPNMENAKDIVKKVTKRCHAYRTKNFVLHATQEVAKALGLKHIYAVTNYGYYANNHIRRDRKLKTSFSDFWKESGGRPCADQRFYELPMTEYRKTMEEVPTRKRANYRKRYALLDEVDASIAEKVRALLK
;
A
#
# COMPACT_ATOMS: atom_id res chain seq x y z
N VAL A 1 -8.18 1.20 -3.97
CA VAL A 1 -8.22 0.05 -3.03
C VAL A 1 -8.64 0.55 -1.67
N VAL A 2 -9.56 -0.15 -1.03
CA VAL A 2 -10.05 0.20 0.30
C VAL A 2 -9.89 -1.02 1.22
N LEU A 3 -9.28 -0.82 2.37
CA LEU A 3 -9.29 -1.78 3.48
C LEU A 3 -10.45 -1.42 4.41
N ARG A 4 -11.43 -2.30 4.49
CA ARG A 4 -12.64 -2.10 5.27
C ARG A 4 -12.77 -3.14 6.40
N LEU A 5 -13.27 -2.72 7.53
CA LEU A 5 -13.70 -3.61 8.62
C LEU A 5 -15.18 -3.31 8.88
N ASP A 6 -16.04 -4.29 8.63
CA ASP A 6 -17.48 -4.13 8.64
C ASP A 6 -17.85 -2.93 7.73
N ASP A 7 -18.54 -1.91 8.22
CA ASP A 7 -18.90 -0.71 7.46
C ASP A 7 -17.88 0.44 7.54
N ALA A 8 -16.75 0.24 8.23
CA ALA A 8 -15.75 1.28 8.45
C ALA A 8 -14.58 1.18 7.47
N ASP A 9 -14.31 2.23 6.72
CA ASP A 9 -13.13 2.35 5.88
C ASP A 9 -11.91 2.68 6.75
N LEU A 10 -10.95 1.75 6.82
CA LEU A 10 -9.74 1.90 7.62
C LEU A 10 -8.61 2.58 6.87
N TYR A 11 -8.39 2.18 5.63
CA TYR A 11 -7.40 2.78 4.73
C TYR A 11 -7.91 2.79 3.32
N GLN A 12 -7.63 3.87 2.61
CA GLN A 12 -7.96 4.03 1.21
C GLN A 12 -6.69 4.38 0.44
N MET A 13 -6.49 3.70 -0.69
CA MET A 13 -5.43 4.00 -1.65
C MET A 13 -6.09 4.47 -2.93
N MET A 14 -5.90 5.74 -3.28
CA MET A 14 -6.37 6.33 -4.53
C MET A 14 -5.30 6.22 -5.60
N PHE A 15 -5.66 5.74 -6.76
CA PHE A 15 -4.74 5.56 -7.87
C PHE A 15 -5.43 5.76 -9.21
N TRP A 16 -4.64 5.95 -10.25
CA TRP A 16 -5.06 5.90 -11.64
C TRP A 16 -4.09 5.04 -12.44
N ILE A 17 -4.49 4.67 -13.65
CA ILE A 17 -3.67 3.90 -14.57
C ILE A 17 -3.39 4.78 -15.78
N ALA A 18 -2.11 4.97 -16.09
CA ALA A 18 -1.65 5.78 -17.21
C ALA A 18 -0.26 5.30 -17.67
N PRO A 19 0.12 5.56 -18.92
CA PRO A 19 1.47 5.27 -19.38
C PRO A 19 2.49 6.16 -18.68
N ASN A 20 3.69 5.63 -18.47
CA ASN A 20 4.85 6.38 -18.04
C ASN A 20 5.52 7.10 -19.24
N LYS A 21 6.65 7.78 -19.00
CA LYS A 21 7.37 8.49 -20.08
C LYS A 21 7.90 7.56 -21.18
N ALA A 22 8.08 6.28 -20.92
CA ALA A 22 8.47 5.28 -21.91
C ALA A 22 7.28 4.65 -22.65
N GLY A 23 6.04 5.09 -22.36
CA GLY A 23 4.83 4.54 -22.95
C GLY A 23 4.34 3.24 -22.29
N GLU A 24 4.94 2.81 -21.20
CA GLU A 24 4.55 1.59 -20.48
C GLU A 24 3.44 1.89 -19.47
N TRP A 25 2.41 1.06 -19.47
CA TRP A 25 1.29 1.21 -18.54
C TRP A 25 1.70 0.98 -17.10
N ALA A 26 1.33 1.90 -16.24
CA ALA A 26 1.70 1.93 -14.83
C ALA A 26 0.51 2.28 -13.93
N LEU A 27 0.56 1.85 -12.68
CA LEU A 27 -0.34 2.30 -11.64
C LEU A 27 0.30 3.49 -10.90
N TRP A 28 -0.47 4.57 -10.74
CA TRP A 28 -0.02 5.81 -10.11
C TRP A 28 -0.82 6.05 -8.83
N ILE A 29 -0.17 6.00 -7.68
CA ILE A 29 -0.80 6.29 -6.39
C ILE A 29 -0.76 7.79 -6.14
N GLY A 30 -1.93 8.41 -6.08
CA GLY A 30 -2.08 9.85 -5.87
C GLY A 30 -2.31 10.26 -4.43
N ALA A 31 -2.84 9.35 -3.61
CA ALA A 31 -3.05 9.58 -2.19
C ALA A 31 -3.26 8.28 -1.43
N MET A 32 -2.98 8.34 -0.13
CA MET A 32 -3.36 7.34 0.85
C MET A 32 -4.01 8.04 2.03
N GLN A 33 -5.20 7.58 2.42
CA GLN A 33 -5.90 8.11 3.57
C GLN A 33 -6.05 7.02 4.62
N GLY A 34 -5.65 7.32 5.85
CA GLY A 34 -5.89 6.48 7.02
C GLY A 34 -7.28 6.71 7.63
N PRO A 35 -7.62 5.98 8.69
CA PRO A 35 -8.92 6.07 9.32
C PRO A 35 -9.13 7.46 9.95
N ASN A 36 -10.33 8.00 9.76
CA ASN A 36 -10.76 9.27 10.33
C ASN A 36 -12.05 9.09 11.13
N MET A 37 -11.98 8.26 12.17
CA MET A 37 -13.11 7.95 13.05
C MET A 37 -12.68 8.02 14.51
N GLU A 38 -13.65 8.16 15.39
CA GLU A 38 -13.45 7.98 16.82
C GLU A 38 -12.90 6.56 17.09
N ASN A 39 -11.98 6.41 18.03
CA ASN A 39 -11.29 5.13 18.33
C ASN A 39 -10.46 4.52 17.18
N ALA A 40 -10.10 5.28 16.16
CA ALA A 40 -9.32 4.81 15.01
C ALA A 40 -8.05 4.03 15.42
N LYS A 41 -7.32 4.52 16.45
CA LYS A 41 -6.10 3.87 16.93
C LYS A 41 -6.36 2.46 17.47
N ASP A 42 -7.44 2.27 18.20
CA ASP A 42 -7.79 0.97 18.81
C ASP A 42 -8.26 -0.01 17.75
N ILE A 43 -9.04 0.46 16.78
CA ILE A 43 -9.49 -0.35 15.64
C ILE A 43 -8.30 -0.81 14.81
N VAL A 44 -7.40 0.11 14.44
CA VAL A 44 -6.16 -0.22 13.69
C VAL A 44 -5.30 -1.21 14.45
N LYS A 45 -5.13 -1.05 15.76
CA LYS A 45 -4.38 -1.98 16.62
C LYS A 45 -5.01 -3.38 16.62
N LYS A 46 -6.34 -3.46 16.73
CA LYS A 46 -7.10 -4.72 16.71
C LYS A 46 -6.94 -5.43 15.36
N VAL A 47 -7.09 -4.71 14.25
CA VAL A 47 -6.93 -5.28 12.90
C VAL A 47 -5.49 -5.72 12.67
N THR A 48 -4.50 -4.90 13.03
CA THR A 48 -3.08 -5.25 12.94
C THR A 48 -2.78 -6.56 13.69
N LYS A 49 -3.35 -6.75 14.89
CA LYS A 49 -3.22 -8.00 15.66
C LYS A 49 -3.84 -9.19 14.93
N ARG A 50 -5.05 -9.03 14.36
CA ARG A 50 -5.73 -10.06 13.57
C ARG A 50 -4.95 -10.45 12.31
N CYS A 51 -4.29 -9.48 11.68
CA CYS A 51 -3.42 -9.69 10.52
C CYS A 51 -1.98 -10.09 10.91
N HIS A 52 -1.82 -10.78 12.04
CA HIS A 52 -0.54 -11.33 12.49
C HIS A 52 0.56 -10.27 12.59
N ALA A 53 0.24 -9.12 13.21
CA ALA A 53 1.10 -7.95 13.36
C ALA A 53 1.53 -7.31 12.02
N TYR A 54 0.75 -7.51 10.96
CA TYR A 54 0.93 -6.80 9.69
C TYR A 54 0.20 -5.47 9.73
N ARG A 55 0.93 -4.37 9.50
CA ARG A 55 0.35 -3.01 9.59
C ARG A 55 -0.70 -2.79 8.52
N THR A 56 -1.82 -2.19 8.87
CA THR A 56 -2.95 -1.94 7.96
C THR A 56 -2.57 -1.12 6.73
N LYS A 57 -1.71 -0.11 6.88
CA LYS A 57 -1.20 0.68 5.75
C LYS A 57 -0.34 -0.15 4.78
N ASN A 58 0.46 -1.09 5.30
CA ASN A 58 1.22 -2.01 4.47
C ASN A 58 0.29 -3.00 3.77
N PHE A 59 -0.79 -3.42 4.43
CA PHE A 59 -1.77 -4.32 3.86
C PHE A 59 -2.47 -3.70 2.65
N VAL A 60 -2.89 -2.42 2.73
CA VAL A 60 -3.53 -1.75 1.59
C VAL A 60 -2.53 -1.51 0.44
N LEU A 61 -1.27 -1.25 0.74
CA LEU A 61 -0.23 -1.16 -0.28
C LEU A 61 0.00 -2.51 -0.95
N HIS A 62 0.13 -3.59 -0.17
CA HIS A 62 0.26 -4.95 -0.68
C HIS A 62 -0.90 -5.31 -1.62
N ALA A 63 -2.14 -5.07 -1.20
CA ALA A 63 -3.31 -5.30 -2.05
C ALA A 63 -3.26 -4.47 -3.35
N THR A 64 -2.76 -3.23 -3.30
CA THR A 64 -2.59 -2.38 -4.49
C THR A 64 -1.52 -2.95 -5.44
N GLN A 65 -0.42 -3.48 -4.90
CA GLN A 65 0.60 -4.16 -5.70
C GLN A 65 0.04 -5.41 -6.40
N GLU A 66 -0.79 -6.19 -5.68
CA GLU A 66 -1.43 -7.39 -6.27
C GLU A 66 -2.44 -7.03 -7.37
N VAL A 67 -3.21 -5.94 -7.19
CA VAL A 67 -4.08 -5.41 -8.26
C VAL A 67 -3.24 -4.99 -9.47
N ALA A 68 -2.14 -4.29 -9.30
CA ALA A 68 -1.27 -3.89 -10.40
C ALA A 68 -0.71 -5.11 -11.16
N LYS A 69 -0.26 -6.14 -10.44
CA LYS A 69 0.21 -7.40 -11.04
C LYS A 69 -0.91 -8.14 -11.79
N ALA A 70 -2.09 -8.24 -11.20
CA ALA A 70 -3.23 -8.90 -11.83
C ALA A 70 -3.70 -8.20 -13.11
N LEU A 71 -3.51 -6.88 -13.20
CA LEU A 71 -3.75 -6.06 -14.40
C LEU A 71 -2.61 -6.14 -15.43
N GLY A 72 -1.52 -6.86 -15.14
CA GLY A 72 -0.36 -6.97 -16.02
C GLY A 72 0.51 -5.72 -16.08
N LEU A 73 0.37 -4.81 -15.12
CA LEU A 73 1.19 -3.60 -15.04
C LEU A 73 2.59 -3.94 -14.51
N LYS A 74 3.60 -3.19 -14.98
CA LYS A 74 5.01 -3.43 -14.62
C LYS A 74 5.59 -2.39 -13.69
N HIS A 75 4.91 -1.26 -13.51
CA HIS A 75 5.37 -0.14 -12.72
C HIS A 75 4.30 0.36 -11.77
N ILE A 76 4.72 0.75 -10.57
CA ILE A 76 3.91 1.45 -9.59
C ILE A 76 4.65 2.71 -9.19
N TYR A 77 4.04 3.86 -9.40
CA TYR A 77 4.53 5.16 -8.97
C TYR A 77 3.66 5.69 -7.84
N ALA A 78 4.26 6.41 -6.89
CA ALA A 78 3.55 6.95 -5.76
C ALA A 78 3.96 8.40 -5.50
N VAL A 79 2.98 9.26 -5.27
CA VAL A 79 3.19 10.68 -5.03
C VAL A 79 4.02 10.92 -3.76
N THR A 80 5.01 11.80 -3.86
CA THR A 80 5.79 12.28 -2.70
C THR A 80 5.02 13.34 -1.92
N ASN A 81 5.52 13.73 -0.74
CA ASN A 81 5.00 14.90 -0.04
C ASN A 81 5.06 16.17 -0.90
N TYR A 82 6.10 16.31 -1.72
CA TYR A 82 6.27 17.43 -2.63
C TYR A 82 5.25 17.41 -3.78
N GLY A 83 4.99 16.23 -4.36
CA GLY A 83 4.06 16.06 -5.47
C GLY A 83 2.59 16.01 -5.06
N TYR A 84 2.30 15.90 -3.77
CA TYR A 84 0.93 15.80 -3.31
C TYR A 84 0.19 17.13 -3.51
N TYR A 85 -0.87 17.09 -4.31
CA TYR A 85 -1.59 18.30 -4.76
C TYR A 85 -2.09 19.19 -3.60
N ALA A 86 -2.56 18.58 -2.51
CA ALA A 86 -3.07 19.32 -1.37
C ALA A 86 -1.97 20.05 -0.59
N ASN A 87 -0.71 19.68 -0.77
CA ASN A 87 0.41 20.38 -0.14
C ASN A 87 0.64 21.78 -0.71
N ASN A 88 0.23 22.00 -1.96
CA ASN A 88 0.36 23.30 -2.64
C ASN A 88 -0.81 24.26 -2.34
N HIS A 89 -1.95 23.74 -1.84
CA HIS A 89 -3.19 24.50 -1.61
C HIS A 89 -3.57 24.63 -0.14
N ILE A 90 -2.94 23.86 0.73
CA ILE A 90 -3.17 23.94 2.18
C ILE A 90 -2.21 24.97 2.76
N ARG A 91 -2.75 25.96 3.48
CA ARG A 91 -1.99 26.92 4.29
C ARG A 91 -0.84 26.16 4.99
N ARG A 92 0.36 26.73 4.94
CA ARG A 92 1.64 26.17 5.45
C ARG A 92 1.60 25.62 6.89
N ASP A 93 0.51 25.83 7.62
CA ASP A 93 0.33 25.48 9.04
C ASP A 93 -0.24 24.08 9.30
N ARG A 94 -0.71 23.36 8.29
CA ARG A 94 -1.14 21.97 8.45
C ARG A 94 -0.02 21.01 8.02
N LYS A 95 0.80 20.61 8.99
CA LYS A 95 1.72 19.48 8.81
C LYS A 95 0.92 18.25 8.38
N LEU A 96 1.30 17.65 7.26
CA LEU A 96 0.82 16.32 6.89
C LEU A 96 1.04 15.38 8.08
N LYS A 97 -0.04 14.82 8.64
CA LYS A 97 0.04 13.90 9.79
C LYS A 97 0.82 12.62 9.46
N THR A 98 0.97 12.31 8.19
CA THR A 98 1.69 11.14 7.68
C THR A 98 2.58 11.57 6.53
N SER A 99 3.87 11.27 6.60
CA SER A 99 4.80 11.45 5.50
C SER A 99 4.62 10.32 4.48
N PHE A 100 4.18 10.67 3.27
CA PHE A 100 4.14 9.72 2.15
C PHE A 100 5.55 9.27 1.78
N SER A 101 6.49 10.20 1.65
CA SER A 101 7.85 9.90 1.23
C SER A 101 8.56 8.94 2.16
N ASP A 102 8.37 9.06 3.48
CA ASP A 102 8.96 8.13 4.45
C ASP A 102 8.34 6.73 4.34
N PHE A 103 7.02 6.67 4.15
CA PHE A 103 6.34 5.38 3.97
C PHE A 103 6.79 4.68 2.68
N TRP A 104 6.94 5.42 1.58
CA TRP A 104 7.43 4.83 0.33
C TRP A 104 8.87 4.32 0.45
N LYS A 105 9.76 5.06 1.14
CA LYS A 105 11.13 4.61 1.43
C LYS A 105 11.12 3.32 2.27
N GLU A 106 10.34 3.28 3.35
CA GLU A 106 10.18 2.08 4.19
C GLU A 106 9.67 0.87 3.40
N SER A 107 8.89 1.13 2.35
CA SER A 107 8.31 0.10 1.47
C SER A 107 9.23 -0.31 0.31
N GLY A 108 10.48 0.13 0.30
CA GLY A 108 11.46 -0.18 -0.75
C GLY A 108 11.38 0.72 -1.98
N GLY A 109 10.64 1.82 -1.90
CA GLY A 109 10.51 2.79 -2.98
C GLY A 109 11.81 3.55 -3.27
N ARG A 110 12.00 3.90 -4.55
CA ARG A 110 13.15 4.67 -5.03
C ARG A 110 12.68 6.00 -5.62
N PRO A 111 13.39 7.11 -5.37
CA PRO A 111 13.03 8.40 -5.94
C PRO A 111 13.15 8.34 -7.48
N CYS A 112 12.18 8.92 -8.17
CA CYS A 112 12.23 9.12 -9.62
C CYS A 112 13.00 10.41 -9.97
N ALA A 113 13.39 10.55 -11.26
CA ALA A 113 13.89 11.83 -11.78
C ALA A 113 12.86 12.95 -11.60
N ASP A 114 11.59 12.65 -11.75
CA ASP A 114 10.50 13.54 -11.34
C ASP A 114 10.31 13.44 -9.82
N GLN A 115 10.74 14.46 -9.10
CA GLN A 115 10.70 14.53 -7.63
C GLN A 115 9.28 14.43 -7.03
N ARG A 116 8.25 14.51 -7.86
CA ARG A 116 6.86 14.32 -7.41
C ARG A 116 6.52 12.88 -7.11
N PHE A 117 7.35 11.92 -7.55
CA PHE A 117 7.05 10.49 -7.46
C PHE A 117 8.21 9.65 -6.93
N TYR A 118 7.84 8.55 -6.28
CA TYR A 118 8.68 7.38 -6.03
C TYR A 118 8.21 6.23 -6.92
N GLU A 119 9.14 5.42 -7.38
CA GLU A 119 8.83 4.12 -7.98
C GLU A 119 8.86 3.07 -6.88
N LEU A 120 7.78 2.32 -6.73
CA LEU A 120 7.63 1.27 -5.73
C LEU A 120 7.93 -0.11 -6.33
N PRO A 121 8.43 -1.06 -5.54
CA PRO A 121 8.57 -2.44 -6.00
C PRO A 121 7.19 -3.03 -6.28
N MET A 122 7.10 -3.89 -7.30
CA MET A 122 5.87 -4.62 -7.64
C MET A 122 5.48 -5.65 -6.59
N THR A 123 6.44 -6.08 -5.77
CA THR A 123 6.24 -7.09 -4.74
C THR A 123 6.97 -6.67 -3.47
N GLU A 124 6.30 -6.81 -2.33
CA GLU A 124 6.92 -6.59 -1.02
C GLU A 124 7.98 -7.67 -0.74
N TYR A 125 9.11 -7.26 -0.18
CA TYR A 125 10.12 -8.20 0.30
C TYR A 125 9.58 -9.00 1.48
N ARG A 126 9.61 -10.32 1.37
CA ARG A 126 9.27 -11.25 2.45
C ARG A 126 10.54 -11.80 3.07
N LYS A 127 10.70 -11.59 4.37
CA LYS A 127 11.82 -12.17 5.13
C LYS A 127 11.77 -13.68 5.11
N THR A 128 12.93 -14.32 4.93
CA THR A 128 13.06 -15.76 5.15
C THR A 128 12.91 -16.11 6.64
N MET A 129 12.66 -17.38 6.96
CA MET A 129 12.50 -17.77 8.36
C MET A 129 13.80 -17.65 9.17
N GLU A 130 14.95 -17.67 8.52
CA GLU A 130 16.27 -17.43 9.11
C GLU A 130 16.43 -15.98 9.54
N GLU A 131 15.95 -15.04 8.73
CA GLU A 131 15.96 -13.59 9.03
C GLU A 131 14.96 -13.20 10.12
N VAL A 132 13.98 -14.05 10.40
CA VAL A 132 12.97 -13.81 11.43
C VAL A 132 13.41 -14.41 12.76
N PRO A 133 13.43 -13.62 13.86
CA PRO A 133 13.70 -14.16 15.19
C PRO A 133 12.78 -15.34 15.53
N THR A 134 13.34 -16.41 16.10
CA THR A 134 12.64 -17.68 16.35
C THR A 134 11.26 -17.48 17.01
N ARG A 135 11.17 -16.63 18.02
CA ARG A 135 9.91 -16.32 18.74
C ARG A 135 8.82 -15.71 17.86
N LYS A 136 9.18 -15.15 16.70
CA LYS A 136 8.24 -14.49 15.76
C LYS A 136 7.90 -15.36 14.53
N ARG A 137 8.61 -16.45 14.29
CA ARG A 137 8.47 -17.26 13.07
C ARG A 137 7.06 -17.80 12.86
N ALA A 138 6.40 -18.29 13.91
CA ALA A 138 5.03 -18.79 13.81
C ALA A 138 4.06 -17.69 13.34
N ASN A 139 4.23 -16.46 13.86
CA ASN A 139 3.41 -15.32 13.47
C ASN A 139 3.65 -14.89 12.02
N TYR A 140 4.91 -14.91 11.56
CA TYR A 140 5.26 -14.61 10.17
C TYR A 140 4.73 -15.66 9.19
N ARG A 141 4.76 -16.96 9.53
CA ARG A 141 4.13 -18.02 8.70
C ARG A 141 2.63 -17.78 8.51
N LYS A 142 1.92 -17.46 9.60
CA LYS A 142 0.48 -17.13 9.54
C LYS A 142 0.21 -15.88 8.72
N ARG A 143 1.06 -14.86 8.86
CA ARG A 143 0.98 -13.63 8.05
C ARG A 143 1.13 -13.93 6.57
N TYR A 144 2.15 -14.69 6.19
CA TYR A 144 2.41 -15.00 4.79
C TYR A 144 1.32 -15.89 4.19
N ALA A 145 0.78 -16.84 4.95
CA ALA A 145 -0.37 -17.63 4.52
C ALA A 145 -1.61 -16.75 4.26
N LEU A 146 -1.90 -15.79 5.15
CA LEU A 146 -2.97 -14.81 4.95
C LEU A 146 -2.74 -13.97 3.68
N LEU A 147 -1.51 -13.49 3.45
CA LEU A 147 -1.19 -12.72 2.26
C LEU A 147 -1.35 -13.55 0.99
N ASP A 148 -0.93 -14.80 0.98
CA ASP A 148 -1.09 -15.72 -0.16
C ASP A 148 -2.57 -15.95 -0.52
N GLU A 149 -3.44 -16.07 0.48
CA GLU A 149 -4.89 -16.17 0.27
C GLU A 149 -5.46 -14.87 -0.35
N VAL A 150 -5.01 -13.72 0.14
CA VAL A 150 -5.40 -12.40 -0.41
C VAL A 150 -4.93 -12.25 -1.85
N ASP A 151 -3.69 -12.63 -2.14
CA ASP A 151 -3.08 -12.56 -3.48
C ASP A 151 -3.89 -13.40 -4.48
N ALA A 152 -4.21 -14.64 -4.11
CA ALA A 152 -5.02 -15.53 -4.93
C ALA A 152 -6.44 -14.96 -5.18
N SER A 153 -7.07 -14.42 -4.15
CA SER A 153 -8.41 -13.84 -4.24
C SER A 153 -8.43 -12.59 -5.15
N ILE A 154 -7.43 -11.70 -5.02
CA ILE A 154 -7.32 -10.51 -5.87
C ILE A 154 -7.09 -10.92 -7.33
N ALA A 155 -6.16 -11.84 -7.58
CA ALA A 155 -5.85 -12.31 -8.92
C ALA A 155 -7.08 -12.91 -9.61
N GLU A 156 -7.86 -13.73 -8.90
CA GLU A 156 -9.10 -14.33 -9.42
C GLU A 156 -10.13 -13.26 -9.77
N LYS A 157 -10.42 -12.35 -8.83
CA LYS A 157 -11.45 -11.32 -9.01
C LYS A 157 -11.10 -10.33 -10.11
N VAL A 158 -9.84 -9.88 -10.18
CA VAL A 158 -9.40 -8.96 -11.23
C VAL A 158 -9.49 -9.64 -12.61
N ARG A 159 -9.05 -10.90 -12.74
CA ARG A 159 -9.19 -11.64 -14.00
C ARG A 159 -10.65 -11.81 -14.43
N ALA A 160 -11.56 -12.00 -13.49
CA ALA A 160 -12.99 -12.09 -13.80
C ALA A 160 -13.57 -10.78 -14.36
N LEU A 161 -13.02 -9.62 -13.93
CA LEU A 161 -13.44 -8.31 -14.43
C LEU A 161 -12.86 -7.97 -15.81
N LEU A 162 -11.78 -8.66 -16.23
CA LEU A 162 -11.13 -8.43 -17.53
C LEU A 162 -11.69 -9.28 -18.67
N LYS A 163 -12.64 -10.17 -18.38
CA LYS A 163 -13.36 -10.99 -19.37
C LYS A 163 -14.59 -10.25 -19.87
#